data_970837552615525dceee8f76c6f57951
#
_entry.id   970837552615525dceee8f76c6f57951
#
_cell.length_a   1.000
_cell.length_b   1.000
_cell.length_c   1.000
_cell.angle_alpha   90.00
_cell.angle_beta   90.00
_cell.angle_gamma   90.00
#
_symmetry.space_group_name_H-M   'P 1'
#
loop_
_entity.id
_entity.type
_entity.pdbx_description
1 polymer ?
#
loop_
_entity_poly.entity_id
_entity_poly.type
_entity_poly.pdbx_seq_one_letter_code
_entity_poly.pdbx_strand_id
1 'polypeptide(L)'
;MKKNIQFFCLNLSAAVYLFLVFSGCASASSSPAENSGGAFPAGAPEWVRKPNAHYPDSLYVAATGSGIAAEEAEHKARANLLRVFEIRLTDESVIADVFRQTTADGNTSWSETVTSDRRISSSAAGILAGCEIKESWKNERGNEYYALAVMERAKTISIYNDIIARLQRDIEEVINVPNKNTIEGYTRYRAAAAIAKDIDTCVNILRFVGGSGSVPAGLRSENQYLADASNIIKAIPVSVSVKGDRNNRIQGAFSKALSDLGFQSGGTNSRYRVAAEVNLSEAPSAQNIFVRYEINANFIDTDGNRVLVPYNISGREGHTSLANAENRVFSAAEKTIAEGFSQALNDYFSRLLP
;
A
#
# COMPACT_ATOMS: atom_id res chain seq x y z
N MET A 1 15.87 55.09 6.92
CA MET A 1 17.25 54.66 6.57
C MET A 1 17.12 53.21 6.08
N LYS A 2 16.96 52.94 4.87
CA LYS A 2 17.76 52.63 3.69
C LYS A 2 19.01 51.78 4.02
N LYS A 3 18.98 50.54 3.49
CA LYS A 3 20.06 49.83 2.77
C LYS A 3 19.85 48.32 2.91
N ASN A 4 20.01 47.46 2.01
CA ASN A 4 20.27 47.37 0.57
C ASN A 4 20.34 45.86 0.27
N ILE A 5 19.72 45.50 -0.77
CA ILE A 5 19.78 44.32 -1.61
C ILE A 5 21.23 44.07 -2.09
N GLN A 6 21.69 42.83 -2.16
CA GLN A 6 22.68 42.45 -3.15
C GLN A 6 22.40 41.07 -3.73
N PHE A 7 22.05 41.12 -5.01
CA PHE A 7 22.11 40.05 -6.01
C PHE A 7 23.58 39.66 -6.25
N PHE A 8 23.80 38.36 -6.47
CA PHE A 8 25.01 37.90 -7.17
C PHE A 8 24.63 36.96 -8.30
N CYS A 9 24.61 37.53 -9.51
CA CYS A 9 24.71 36.81 -10.77
C CYS A 9 26.19 36.69 -11.12
N LEU A 10 26.65 35.55 -11.56
CA LEU A 10 27.84 35.40 -12.43
C LEU A 10 27.64 34.18 -13.32
N ASN A 11 27.25 34.36 -14.57
CA ASN A 11 27.98 34.26 -15.84
C ASN A 11 28.90 33.04 -15.99
N LEU A 12 28.52 32.15 -16.89
CA LEU A 12 28.77 32.12 -18.33
C LEU A 12 30.20 31.68 -18.70
N SER A 13 30.29 30.45 -19.22
CA SER A 13 31.27 30.19 -20.29
C SER A 13 30.81 29.03 -21.16
N ALA A 14 30.60 29.36 -22.41
CA ALA A 14 30.35 28.50 -23.54
C ALA A 14 31.62 27.75 -23.93
N ALA A 15 31.47 26.46 -24.29
CA ALA A 15 32.42 25.78 -25.17
C ALA A 15 31.63 24.96 -26.18
N VAL A 16 31.57 25.48 -27.37
CA VAL A 16 31.16 24.85 -28.62
C VAL A 16 32.24 23.87 -29.02
N TYR A 17 31.86 22.59 -29.23
CA TYR A 17 32.58 21.70 -30.14
C TYR A 17 31.59 20.94 -31.02
N LEU A 18 31.83 21.17 -32.28
CA LEU A 18 31.16 20.74 -33.49
C LEU A 18 31.72 19.39 -33.96
N PHE A 19 30.91 18.62 -34.75
CA PHE A 19 31.22 17.44 -35.56
C PHE A 19 31.03 16.07 -34.88
N LEU A 20 30.36 15.11 -35.44
CA LEU A 20 30.15 14.70 -36.85
C LEU A 20 28.87 13.85 -36.98
N VAL A 21 28.19 14.06 -38.07
CA VAL A 21 27.07 13.25 -38.57
C VAL A 21 27.58 11.88 -38.96
N PHE A 22 26.96 10.80 -38.44
CA PHE A 22 26.91 9.52 -39.09
C PHE A 22 25.48 9.03 -39.11
N SER A 23 24.92 9.13 -40.31
CA SER A 23 23.66 8.47 -40.66
C SER A 23 23.89 6.95 -40.68
N GLY A 24 23.17 6.23 -39.82
CA GLY A 24 23.10 4.78 -39.83
C GLY A 24 21.71 4.40 -39.37
N CYS A 25 20.76 4.27 -40.32
CA CYS A 25 19.52 3.55 -40.08
C CYS A 25 19.86 2.08 -39.81
N ALA A 26 19.74 1.69 -38.56
CA ALA A 26 19.60 0.30 -38.21
C ALA A 26 18.34 0.19 -37.35
N SER A 27 17.30 -0.37 -37.94
CA SER A 27 16.10 -0.81 -37.26
C SER A 27 16.50 -1.90 -36.26
N ALA A 28 16.76 -1.53 -35.03
CA ALA A 28 16.93 -2.49 -33.95
C ALA A 28 15.53 -2.88 -33.43
N SER A 29 15.04 -4.00 -33.92
CA SER A 29 14.04 -4.78 -33.22
C SER A 29 14.65 -5.20 -31.89
N SER A 30 14.23 -4.56 -30.80
CA SER A 30 14.63 -4.95 -29.44
C SER A 30 13.98 -6.28 -29.08
N SER A 31 14.67 -7.36 -29.35
CA SER A 31 14.40 -8.65 -28.73
C SER A 31 14.70 -8.55 -27.23
N PRO A 32 13.87 -9.15 -26.34
CA PRO A 32 14.16 -9.17 -24.92
C PRO A 32 15.46 -9.90 -24.64
N ALA A 33 16.22 -9.38 -23.66
CA ALA A 33 17.54 -9.79 -23.23
C ALA A 33 17.89 -11.25 -23.49
N GLU A 34 18.87 -11.45 -24.38
CA GLU A 34 19.60 -12.71 -24.48
C GLU A 34 20.33 -12.97 -23.14
N ASN A 35 19.93 -14.05 -22.52
CA ASN A 35 20.57 -14.62 -21.35
C ASN A 35 22.06 -14.93 -21.69
N SER A 36 22.95 -14.55 -20.80
CA SER A 36 24.39 -14.80 -20.82
C SER A 36 24.78 -16.12 -21.56
N GLY A 37 25.60 -15.97 -22.59
CA GLY A 37 25.99 -17.03 -23.52
C GLY A 37 26.76 -18.24 -22.92
N GLY A 38 26.00 -19.10 -22.25
CA GLY A 38 26.40 -20.47 -21.97
C GLY A 38 25.89 -21.38 -23.10
N ALA A 39 26.74 -22.20 -23.69
CA ALA A 39 26.32 -23.18 -24.66
C ALA A 39 25.27 -24.12 -24.05
N PHE A 40 24.08 -24.19 -24.64
CA PHE A 40 23.04 -25.09 -24.16
C PHE A 40 23.51 -26.55 -24.18
N PRO A 41 23.08 -27.38 -23.20
CA PRO A 41 23.50 -28.77 -23.14
C PRO A 41 23.19 -29.53 -24.44
N ALA A 42 24.11 -30.36 -24.87
CA ALA A 42 23.90 -31.22 -26.03
C ALA A 42 22.75 -32.21 -25.73
N GLY A 43 21.77 -32.30 -26.65
CA GLY A 43 20.58 -33.14 -26.48
C GLY A 43 19.44 -32.45 -25.71
N ALA A 44 19.58 -31.16 -25.38
CA ALA A 44 18.48 -30.42 -24.76
C ALA A 44 17.27 -30.32 -25.71
N PRO A 45 16.04 -30.52 -25.19
CA PRO A 45 14.81 -30.26 -25.94
C PRO A 45 14.76 -28.82 -26.45
N GLU A 46 14.06 -28.60 -27.58
CA GLU A 46 13.99 -27.28 -28.21
C GLU A 46 13.42 -26.18 -27.28
N TRP A 47 12.47 -26.54 -26.43
CA TRP A 47 11.84 -25.60 -25.48
C TRP A 47 12.83 -25.03 -24.45
N VAL A 48 13.94 -25.73 -24.17
CA VAL A 48 15.01 -25.24 -23.27
C VAL A 48 15.63 -23.95 -23.83
N ARG A 49 15.79 -23.87 -25.15
CA ARG A 49 16.35 -22.72 -25.86
C ARG A 49 15.26 -21.72 -26.25
N LYS A 50 14.11 -22.23 -26.66
CA LYS A 50 12.97 -21.46 -27.17
C LYS A 50 11.69 -21.89 -26.44
N PRO A 51 11.37 -21.29 -25.32
CA PRO A 51 10.17 -21.65 -24.54
C PRO A 51 8.91 -21.69 -25.40
N ASN A 52 8.84 -20.83 -26.42
CA ASN A 52 7.68 -20.66 -27.29
C ASN A 52 7.67 -21.61 -28.50
N ALA A 53 8.63 -22.56 -28.62
CA ALA A 53 8.68 -23.47 -29.75
C ALA A 53 7.40 -24.32 -29.87
N HIS A 54 6.90 -24.85 -28.73
CA HIS A 54 5.65 -25.61 -28.67
C HIS A 54 4.48 -24.82 -28.10
N TYR A 55 4.74 -23.63 -27.54
CA TYR A 55 3.78 -22.78 -26.85
C TYR A 55 3.81 -21.37 -27.46
N PRO A 56 3.15 -21.14 -28.61
CA PRO A 56 3.24 -19.88 -29.35
C PRO A 56 2.69 -18.71 -28.52
N ASP A 57 3.37 -17.56 -28.58
CA ASP A 57 3.07 -16.34 -27.83
C ASP A 57 1.64 -15.82 -27.99
N SER A 58 1.00 -16.12 -29.12
CA SER A 58 -0.39 -15.75 -29.36
C SER A 58 -1.37 -16.46 -28.43
N LEU A 59 -1.02 -17.64 -27.93
CA LEU A 59 -1.88 -18.49 -27.10
C LEU A 59 -1.34 -18.67 -25.68
N TYR A 60 -0.03 -18.53 -25.48
CA TYR A 60 0.64 -18.83 -24.22
C TYR A 60 1.60 -17.74 -23.79
N VAL A 61 1.90 -17.71 -22.51
CA VAL A 61 3.09 -17.07 -21.94
C VAL A 61 3.95 -18.18 -21.37
N ALA A 62 5.22 -18.27 -21.76
CA ALA A 62 6.09 -19.35 -21.35
C ALA A 62 7.46 -18.84 -20.90
N ALA A 63 8.05 -19.50 -19.91
CA ALA A 63 9.40 -19.21 -19.42
C ALA A 63 10.08 -20.49 -18.93
N THR A 64 11.40 -20.58 -19.15
CA THR A 64 12.21 -21.70 -18.65
C THR A 64 12.96 -21.30 -17.37
N GLY A 65 13.28 -22.30 -16.57
CA GLY A 65 14.19 -22.19 -15.43
C GLY A 65 15.13 -23.38 -15.38
N SER A 66 16.31 -23.21 -14.79
CA SER A 66 17.26 -24.29 -14.56
C SER A 66 17.80 -24.30 -13.12
N GLY A 67 18.17 -25.48 -12.61
CA GLY A 67 18.68 -25.64 -11.25
C GLY A 67 19.40 -26.97 -11.06
N ILE A 68 20.04 -27.12 -9.91
CA ILE A 68 20.73 -28.37 -9.52
C ILE A 68 19.73 -29.43 -9.00
N ALA A 69 18.48 -29.02 -8.73
CA ALA A 69 17.35 -29.87 -8.36
C ALA A 69 16.13 -29.55 -9.23
N ALA A 70 15.23 -30.52 -9.40
CA ALA A 70 14.01 -30.35 -10.20
C ALA A 70 13.14 -29.22 -9.63
N GLU A 71 12.91 -29.19 -8.31
CA GLU A 71 12.17 -28.13 -7.65
C GLU A 71 12.77 -26.74 -7.88
N GLU A 72 14.10 -26.62 -7.83
CA GLU A 72 14.77 -25.35 -8.09
C GLU A 72 14.54 -24.88 -9.53
N ALA A 73 14.59 -25.79 -10.50
CA ALA A 73 14.30 -25.47 -11.89
C ALA A 73 12.86 -24.99 -12.08
N GLU A 74 11.89 -25.66 -11.45
CA GLU A 74 10.48 -25.25 -11.47
C GLU A 74 10.26 -23.87 -10.82
N HIS A 75 10.85 -23.63 -9.65
CA HIS A 75 10.78 -22.33 -9.00
C HIS A 75 11.34 -21.22 -9.87
N LYS A 76 12.50 -21.46 -10.49
CA LYS A 76 13.11 -20.49 -11.41
C LYS A 76 12.28 -20.28 -12.67
N ALA A 77 11.64 -21.32 -13.21
CA ALA A 77 10.74 -21.18 -14.35
C ALA A 77 9.55 -20.28 -14.02
N ARG A 78 8.91 -20.49 -12.87
CA ARG A 78 7.81 -19.62 -12.40
C ARG A 78 8.28 -18.19 -12.12
N ALA A 79 9.46 -18.03 -11.50
CA ALA A 79 10.03 -16.69 -11.25
C ALA A 79 10.37 -15.97 -12.56
N ASN A 80 10.87 -16.66 -13.57
CA ASN A 80 11.12 -16.08 -14.88
C ASN A 80 9.82 -15.73 -15.62
N LEU A 81 8.76 -16.52 -15.45
CA LEU A 81 7.44 -16.17 -15.96
C LEU A 81 6.93 -14.86 -15.32
N LEU A 82 7.07 -14.69 -13.99
CA LEU A 82 6.75 -13.43 -13.29
C LEU A 82 7.52 -12.24 -13.86
N ARG A 83 8.81 -12.41 -14.17
CA ARG A 83 9.62 -11.34 -14.79
C ARG A 83 9.09 -10.90 -16.15
N VAL A 84 8.49 -11.80 -16.92
CA VAL A 84 7.84 -11.44 -18.20
C VAL A 84 6.68 -10.47 -17.95
N PHE A 85 5.92 -10.67 -16.87
CA PHE A 85 4.87 -9.72 -16.45
C PHE A 85 5.49 -8.41 -15.97
N GLU A 86 6.52 -8.44 -15.12
CA GLU A 86 7.18 -7.25 -14.56
C GLU A 86 7.73 -6.34 -15.66
N ILE A 87 8.45 -6.89 -16.65
CA ILE A 87 9.05 -6.11 -17.75
C ILE A 87 7.98 -5.40 -18.60
N ARG A 88 6.78 -5.96 -18.71
CA ARG A 88 5.71 -5.42 -19.56
C ARG A 88 4.71 -4.55 -18.80
N LEU A 89 4.68 -4.62 -17.47
CA LEU A 89 3.79 -3.85 -16.61
C LEU A 89 4.55 -2.74 -15.87
N THR A 90 5.55 -2.14 -16.49
CA THR A 90 6.57 -1.22 -15.95
C THR A 90 6.05 0.00 -15.16
N ASP A 91 4.77 0.21 -15.01
CA ASP A 91 4.20 1.38 -14.31
C ASP A 91 3.62 1.07 -12.91
N GLU A 92 3.74 -0.16 -12.36
CA GLU A 92 3.10 -0.46 -11.08
C GLU A 92 4.03 -1.06 -10.03
N SER A 93 4.24 -0.26 -8.99
CA SER A 93 5.01 -0.56 -7.78
C SER A 93 4.60 -1.86 -7.04
N VAL A 94 3.35 -2.31 -7.20
CA VAL A 94 2.80 -3.48 -6.49
C VAL A 94 3.44 -4.78 -6.94
N ILE A 95 3.65 -4.97 -8.26
CA ILE A 95 4.27 -6.20 -8.81
C ILE A 95 5.76 -6.26 -8.45
N ALA A 96 6.45 -5.10 -8.47
CA ALA A 96 7.84 -5.00 -8.05
C ALA A 96 8.02 -5.30 -6.55
N ASP A 97 7.07 -4.95 -5.69
CA ASP A 97 7.12 -5.23 -4.26
C ASP A 97 6.87 -6.73 -3.97
N VAL A 98 5.91 -7.34 -4.66
CA VAL A 98 5.66 -8.79 -4.58
C VAL A 98 6.88 -9.60 -5.06
N PHE A 99 7.52 -9.14 -6.15
CA PHE A 99 8.72 -9.80 -6.67
C PHE A 99 9.90 -9.70 -5.70
N ARG A 100 10.15 -8.52 -5.10
CA ARG A 100 11.20 -8.32 -4.09
C ARG A 100 11.00 -9.22 -2.87
N GLN A 101 9.79 -9.37 -2.40
CA GLN A 101 9.44 -10.21 -1.26
C GLN A 101 9.64 -11.69 -1.59
N THR A 102 9.27 -12.13 -2.78
CA THR A 102 9.41 -13.52 -3.25
C THR A 102 10.87 -13.93 -3.48
N THR A 103 11.72 -12.98 -3.90
CA THR A 103 13.16 -13.24 -4.14
C THR A 103 14.00 -13.12 -2.87
N ALA A 104 13.58 -12.32 -1.88
CA ALA A 104 14.29 -12.15 -0.61
C ALA A 104 14.12 -13.36 0.31
N ASP A 105 12.97 -14.01 0.30
CA ASP A 105 12.64 -15.09 1.25
C ASP A 105 13.11 -16.48 0.81
N GLY A 106 13.73 -16.65 -0.33
CA GLY A 106 14.42 -17.89 -0.81
C GLY A 106 13.71 -19.24 -0.59
N ASN A 107 12.56 -19.24 0.06
CA ASN A 107 11.85 -20.42 0.54
C ASN A 107 10.32 -20.25 0.46
N THR A 108 9.82 -19.66 -0.61
CA THR A 108 8.38 -19.54 -0.81
C THR A 108 7.83 -20.88 -1.23
N SER A 109 7.15 -21.58 -0.33
CA SER A 109 6.37 -22.77 -0.68
C SER A 109 5.27 -22.37 -1.65
N TRP A 110 5.39 -22.72 -2.90
CA TRP A 110 4.35 -22.63 -3.92
C TRP A 110 3.26 -23.66 -3.59
N SER A 111 2.42 -23.38 -2.60
CA SER A 111 1.31 -24.26 -2.31
C SER A 111 0.21 -24.02 -3.36
N GLU A 112 -0.26 -25.10 -3.96
CA GLU A 112 -1.42 -25.12 -4.88
C GLU A 112 -2.74 -24.67 -4.23
N THR A 113 -2.68 -24.22 -3.00
CA THR A 113 -3.85 -23.79 -2.23
C THR A 113 -4.25 -22.37 -2.59
N VAL A 114 -4.73 -22.18 -3.82
CA VAL A 114 -5.53 -21.01 -4.22
C VAL A 114 -6.96 -21.22 -3.65
N THR A 115 -7.06 -21.55 -2.39
CA THR A 115 -8.33 -21.70 -1.70
C THR A 115 -8.35 -20.83 -0.45
N SER A 116 -9.26 -19.87 -0.48
CA SER A 116 -9.88 -19.23 0.69
C SER A 116 -9.13 -18.16 1.48
N ASP A 117 -8.11 -17.47 0.97
CA ASP A 117 -7.62 -16.33 1.73
C ASP A 117 -7.78 -15.00 0.96
N ARG A 118 -8.35 -13.99 1.63
CA ARG A 118 -8.68 -12.65 1.09
C ARG A 118 -7.47 -11.83 0.60
N ARG A 119 -6.29 -12.43 0.49
CA ARG A 119 -5.02 -11.80 0.06
C ARG A 119 -4.42 -12.39 -1.22
N ILE A 120 -5.23 -12.98 -2.09
CA ILE A 120 -4.75 -13.77 -3.23
C ILE A 120 -4.07 -12.92 -4.30
N SER A 121 -4.48 -11.67 -4.47
CA SER A 121 -4.07 -10.87 -5.62
C SER A 121 -2.71 -10.20 -5.48
N SER A 122 -2.24 -9.94 -4.27
CA SER A 122 -0.95 -9.30 -4.03
C SER A 122 0.19 -10.31 -3.76
N SER A 123 -0.08 -11.62 -3.81
CA SER A 123 0.96 -12.63 -3.66
C SER A 123 1.45 -13.15 -5.03
N ALA A 124 2.71 -13.57 -5.11
CA ALA A 124 3.26 -14.18 -6.33
C ALA A 124 2.43 -15.39 -6.80
N ALA A 125 1.82 -16.14 -5.88
CA ALA A 125 0.90 -17.24 -6.18
C ALA A 125 -0.38 -16.75 -6.86
N GLY A 126 -0.92 -15.58 -6.47
CA GLY A 126 -2.08 -14.96 -7.13
C GLY A 126 -1.76 -14.51 -8.56
N ILE A 127 -0.59 -13.91 -8.79
CA ILE A 127 -0.16 -13.44 -10.11
C ILE A 127 0.06 -14.62 -11.08
N LEU A 128 0.40 -15.79 -10.58
CA LEU A 128 0.62 -16.99 -11.38
C LEU A 128 -0.58 -17.94 -11.44
N ALA A 129 -1.79 -17.46 -11.11
CA ALA A 129 -2.98 -18.29 -11.25
C ALA A 129 -3.12 -18.80 -12.69
N GLY A 130 -3.19 -20.12 -12.86
CA GLY A 130 -3.19 -20.77 -14.16
C GLY A 130 -1.81 -21.07 -14.76
N CYS A 131 -0.70 -20.80 -14.06
CA CYS A 131 0.62 -21.27 -14.43
C CYS A 131 0.79 -22.76 -14.11
N GLU A 132 1.28 -23.51 -15.08
CA GLU A 132 1.56 -24.94 -14.96
C GLU A 132 3.00 -25.23 -15.41
N ILE A 133 3.67 -26.19 -14.75
CA ILE A 133 4.90 -26.77 -15.29
C ILE A 133 4.49 -27.80 -16.33
N LYS A 134 4.79 -27.54 -17.59
CA LYS A 134 4.41 -28.41 -18.71
C LYS A 134 5.49 -29.39 -19.10
N GLU A 135 6.74 -28.99 -18.97
CA GLU A 135 7.88 -29.77 -19.40
C GLU A 135 8.96 -29.76 -18.32
N SER A 136 9.63 -30.88 -18.15
CA SER A 136 10.83 -31.01 -17.30
C SER A 136 11.86 -31.88 -18.00
N TRP A 137 13.14 -31.52 -17.90
CA TRP A 137 14.22 -32.28 -18.51
C TRP A 137 15.46 -32.23 -17.61
N LYS A 138 16.15 -33.37 -17.52
CA LYS A 138 17.41 -33.50 -16.80
C LYS A 138 18.57 -33.64 -17.75
N ASN A 139 19.58 -32.80 -17.63
CA ASN A 139 20.85 -32.95 -18.30
C ASN A 139 21.73 -33.96 -17.54
N GLU A 140 21.74 -35.22 -17.99
CA GLU A 140 22.46 -36.28 -17.32
C GLU A 140 24.00 -36.05 -17.26
N ARG A 141 24.56 -35.28 -18.22
CA ARG A 141 25.99 -34.96 -18.26
C ARG A 141 26.39 -33.84 -17.33
N GLY A 142 25.49 -32.87 -17.08
CA GLY A 142 25.73 -31.69 -16.27
C GLY A 142 25.05 -31.73 -14.89
N ASN A 143 24.30 -32.80 -14.59
CA ASN A 143 23.46 -32.90 -13.38
C ASN A 143 22.63 -31.64 -13.13
N GLU A 144 22.06 -31.09 -14.19
CA GLU A 144 21.24 -29.87 -14.16
C GLU A 144 19.83 -30.20 -14.65
N TYR A 145 18.84 -29.65 -13.96
CA TYR A 145 17.42 -29.79 -14.28
C TYR A 145 16.91 -28.53 -14.97
N TYR A 146 16.00 -28.72 -15.90
CA TYR A 146 15.28 -27.66 -16.62
C TYR A 146 13.81 -27.89 -16.49
N ALA A 147 13.04 -26.78 -16.34
CA ALA A 147 11.61 -26.81 -16.31
C ALA A 147 11.03 -25.68 -17.18
N LEU A 148 9.84 -25.92 -17.74
CA LEU A 148 9.08 -24.97 -18.53
C LEU A 148 7.77 -24.64 -17.81
N ALA A 149 7.63 -23.40 -17.36
CA ALA A 149 6.41 -22.85 -16.86
C ALA A 149 5.61 -22.24 -18.01
N VAL A 150 4.34 -22.57 -18.09
CA VAL A 150 3.43 -22.14 -19.17
C VAL A 150 2.13 -21.63 -18.57
N MET A 151 1.60 -20.55 -19.11
CA MET A 151 0.31 -19.98 -18.80
C MET A 151 -0.49 -19.86 -20.09
N GLU A 152 -1.61 -20.55 -20.18
CA GLU A 152 -2.52 -20.45 -21.33
C GLU A 152 -3.39 -19.18 -21.20
N ARG A 153 -3.33 -18.31 -22.21
CA ARG A 153 -3.98 -16.98 -22.16
C ARG A 153 -5.50 -17.08 -21.95
N ALA A 154 -6.18 -17.95 -22.69
CA ALA A 154 -7.65 -18.11 -22.59
C ALA A 154 -8.06 -18.62 -21.20
N LYS A 155 -7.38 -19.64 -20.67
CA LYS A 155 -7.62 -20.19 -19.35
C LYS A 155 -7.34 -19.14 -18.26
N THR A 156 -6.25 -18.41 -18.39
CA THR A 156 -5.87 -17.35 -17.47
C THR A 156 -6.90 -16.22 -17.44
N ILE A 157 -7.40 -15.78 -18.60
CA ILE A 157 -8.48 -14.77 -18.69
C ILE A 157 -9.72 -15.24 -17.92
N SER A 158 -10.14 -16.51 -18.08
CA SER A 158 -11.28 -17.06 -17.35
C SER A 158 -11.06 -17.03 -15.84
N ILE A 159 -9.89 -17.51 -15.37
CA ILE A 159 -9.54 -17.54 -13.94
C ILE A 159 -9.58 -16.14 -13.31
N TYR A 160 -8.95 -15.15 -13.97
CA TYR A 160 -8.92 -13.79 -13.42
C TYR A 160 -10.28 -13.09 -13.47
N ASN A 161 -11.11 -13.36 -14.47
CA ASN A 161 -12.49 -12.89 -14.48
C ASN A 161 -13.32 -13.47 -13.33
N ASP A 162 -13.14 -14.74 -12.99
CA ASP A 162 -13.80 -15.37 -11.84
C ASP A 162 -13.31 -14.79 -10.51
N ILE A 163 -11.99 -14.50 -10.39
CA ILE A 163 -11.41 -13.82 -9.23
C ILE A 163 -12.02 -12.42 -9.09
N ILE A 164 -12.04 -11.62 -10.15
CA ILE A 164 -12.62 -10.27 -10.13
C ILE A 164 -14.10 -10.31 -9.73
N ALA A 165 -14.89 -11.24 -10.31
CA ALA A 165 -16.30 -11.38 -9.97
C ALA A 165 -16.53 -11.73 -8.49
N ARG A 166 -15.63 -12.50 -7.88
CA ARG A 166 -15.67 -12.80 -6.44
C ARG A 166 -15.32 -11.54 -5.62
N LEU A 167 -14.21 -10.86 -5.94
CA LEU A 167 -13.78 -9.64 -5.24
C LEU A 167 -14.84 -8.52 -5.34
N GLN A 168 -15.58 -8.43 -6.46
CA GLN A 168 -16.69 -7.50 -6.57
C GLN A 168 -17.83 -7.82 -5.60
N ARG A 169 -18.19 -9.10 -5.43
CA ARG A 169 -19.20 -9.53 -4.43
C ARG A 169 -18.71 -9.22 -3.01
N ASP A 170 -17.43 -9.45 -2.72
CA ASP A 170 -16.84 -9.13 -1.41
C ASP A 170 -16.93 -7.63 -1.13
N ILE A 171 -16.68 -6.77 -2.13
CA ILE A 171 -16.87 -5.31 -2.01
C ILE A 171 -18.34 -4.98 -1.72
N GLU A 172 -19.29 -5.54 -2.47
CA GLU A 172 -20.72 -5.29 -2.29
C GLU A 172 -21.17 -5.67 -0.86
N GLU A 173 -20.69 -6.80 -0.34
CA GLU A 173 -20.96 -7.24 1.04
C GLU A 173 -20.35 -6.27 2.06
N VAL A 174 -19.08 -5.88 1.87
CA VAL A 174 -18.37 -4.99 2.78
C VAL A 174 -19.02 -3.61 2.88
N ILE A 175 -19.44 -3.00 1.75
CA ILE A 175 -20.05 -1.65 1.75
C ILE A 175 -21.55 -1.65 2.09
N ASN A 176 -22.17 -2.82 2.23
CA ASN A 176 -23.59 -2.94 2.59
C ASN A 176 -23.80 -2.61 4.08
N VAL A 177 -23.91 -1.34 4.38
CA VAL A 177 -24.14 -0.82 5.74
C VAL A 177 -25.42 0.02 5.79
N PRO A 178 -26.18 -0.03 6.90
CA PRO A 178 -27.43 0.72 7.03
C PRO A 178 -27.24 2.23 6.92
N ASN A 179 -26.11 2.74 7.42
CA ASN A 179 -25.76 4.16 7.35
C ASN A 179 -24.26 4.32 7.04
N LYS A 180 -23.98 4.77 5.84
CA LYS A 180 -22.59 4.99 5.40
C LYS A 180 -21.90 6.19 6.08
N ASN A 181 -22.68 7.20 6.55
CA ASN A 181 -22.13 8.41 7.18
C ASN A 181 -21.79 8.16 8.66
N THR A 182 -21.03 7.11 8.91
CA THR A 182 -20.56 6.69 10.23
C THR A 182 -19.10 6.27 10.14
N ILE A 183 -18.46 6.14 11.31
CA ILE A 183 -17.09 5.60 11.38
C ILE A 183 -17.05 4.18 10.78
N GLU A 184 -18.06 3.36 11.02
CA GLU A 184 -18.17 2.03 10.40
C GLU A 184 -18.24 2.15 8.87
N GLY A 185 -19.08 3.01 8.33
CA GLY A 185 -19.16 3.24 6.89
C GLY A 185 -17.82 3.69 6.31
N TYR A 186 -17.15 4.64 6.96
CA TYR A 186 -15.81 5.09 6.57
C TYR A 186 -14.81 3.93 6.49
N THR A 187 -14.73 3.09 7.53
CA THR A 187 -13.79 1.97 7.56
C THR A 187 -14.12 0.91 6.51
N ARG A 188 -15.40 0.63 6.27
CA ARG A 188 -15.83 -0.33 5.25
C ARG A 188 -15.52 0.14 3.82
N TYR A 189 -15.65 1.45 3.53
CA TYR A 189 -15.21 1.97 2.23
C TYR A 189 -13.69 1.96 2.07
N ARG A 190 -12.92 2.08 3.15
CA ARG A 190 -11.46 1.85 3.12
C ARG A 190 -11.11 0.37 2.87
N ALA A 191 -11.87 -0.55 3.47
CA ALA A 191 -11.72 -1.98 3.19
C ALA A 191 -12.06 -2.30 1.72
N ALA A 192 -13.13 -1.72 1.19
CA ALA A 192 -13.48 -1.84 -0.22
C ALA A 192 -12.37 -1.32 -1.16
N ALA A 193 -11.70 -0.22 -0.79
CA ALA A 193 -10.55 0.30 -1.53
C ALA A 193 -9.40 -0.71 -1.56
N ALA A 194 -9.10 -1.36 -0.43
CA ALA A 194 -8.08 -2.41 -0.38
C ALA A 194 -8.42 -3.60 -1.28
N ILE A 195 -9.69 -4.03 -1.32
CA ILE A 195 -10.13 -5.09 -2.23
C ILE A 195 -10.07 -4.62 -3.70
N ALA A 196 -10.44 -3.36 -3.97
CA ALA A 196 -10.37 -2.79 -5.32
C ALA A 196 -8.93 -2.69 -5.85
N LYS A 197 -7.95 -2.45 -4.99
CA LYS A 197 -6.53 -2.54 -5.34
C LYS A 197 -6.15 -3.93 -5.86
N ASP A 198 -6.71 -4.96 -5.27
CA ASP A 198 -6.51 -6.33 -5.73
C ASP A 198 -7.16 -6.56 -7.11
N ILE A 199 -8.35 -5.98 -7.34
CA ILE A 199 -8.98 -5.99 -8.66
C ILE A 199 -8.12 -5.25 -9.69
N ASP A 200 -7.53 -4.10 -9.35
CA ASP A 200 -6.66 -3.34 -10.26
C ASP A 200 -5.43 -4.19 -10.67
N THR A 201 -4.88 -4.99 -9.75
CA THR A 201 -3.81 -5.97 -10.07
C THR A 201 -4.30 -7.02 -11.06
N CYS A 202 -5.45 -7.63 -10.84
CA CYS A 202 -6.05 -8.60 -11.76
C CYS A 202 -6.31 -7.99 -13.15
N VAL A 203 -6.80 -6.76 -13.20
CA VAL A 203 -7.03 -6.01 -14.44
C VAL A 203 -5.74 -5.84 -15.25
N ASN A 204 -4.63 -5.56 -14.60
CA ASN A 204 -3.35 -5.42 -15.28
C ASN A 204 -2.87 -6.74 -15.87
N ILE A 205 -3.06 -7.85 -15.15
CA ILE A 205 -2.78 -9.17 -15.69
C ILE A 205 -3.68 -9.49 -16.89
N LEU A 206 -4.97 -9.20 -16.82
CA LEU A 206 -5.90 -9.39 -17.93
C LEU A 206 -5.49 -8.57 -19.17
N ARG A 207 -5.08 -7.31 -19.01
CA ARG A 207 -4.57 -6.48 -20.10
C ARG A 207 -3.36 -7.09 -20.77
N PHE A 208 -2.46 -7.66 -19.96
CA PHE A 208 -1.27 -8.33 -20.48
C PHE A 208 -1.59 -9.62 -21.25
N VAL A 209 -2.45 -10.49 -20.70
CA VAL A 209 -2.73 -11.81 -21.30
C VAL A 209 -3.75 -11.74 -22.44
N GLY A 210 -4.70 -10.82 -22.42
CA GLY A 210 -5.82 -10.78 -23.38
C GLY A 210 -6.08 -9.42 -23.99
N GLY A 211 -5.30 -8.40 -23.66
CA GLY A 211 -5.54 -7.02 -24.08
C GLY A 211 -6.74 -6.37 -23.39
N SER A 212 -7.02 -5.12 -23.75
CA SER A 212 -8.07 -4.31 -23.09
C SER A 212 -9.47 -4.91 -23.18
N GLY A 213 -9.76 -5.70 -24.21
CA GLY A 213 -11.06 -6.35 -24.42
C GLY A 213 -11.38 -7.48 -23.44
N SER A 214 -10.37 -7.98 -22.69
CA SER A 214 -10.57 -9.04 -21.69
C SER A 214 -10.95 -8.51 -20.31
N VAL A 215 -10.94 -7.18 -20.10
CA VAL A 215 -11.25 -6.55 -18.82
C VAL A 215 -12.75 -6.33 -18.69
N PRO A 216 -13.40 -6.77 -17.59
CA PRO A 216 -14.82 -6.50 -17.35
C PRO A 216 -15.12 -5.00 -17.31
N ALA A 217 -16.26 -4.62 -17.82
CA ALA A 217 -16.73 -3.24 -17.76
C ALA A 217 -17.29 -2.88 -16.37
N GLY A 218 -17.30 -1.58 -16.04
CA GLY A 218 -17.96 -1.07 -14.83
C GLY A 218 -17.18 -1.27 -13.53
N LEU A 219 -15.94 -1.70 -13.60
CA LEU A 219 -15.07 -1.81 -12.40
C LEU A 219 -14.78 -0.43 -11.82
N ARG A 220 -14.83 -0.35 -10.49
CA ARG A 220 -14.43 0.85 -9.74
C ARG A 220 -13.02 0.63 -9.19
N SER A 221 -12.16 1.63 -9.37
CA SER A 221 -10.76 1.60 -8.91
C SER A 221 -10.63 1.84 -7.40
N GLU A 222 -9.46 1.50 -6.84
CA GLU A 222 -9.06 1.85 -5.47
C GLU A 222 -9.34 3.33 -5.16
N ASN A 223 -8.89 4.24 -6.05
CA ASN A 223 -9.01 5.68 -5.84
C ASN A 223 -10.47 6.17 -5.75
N GLN A 224 -11.40 5.52 -6.44
CA GLN A 224 -12.83 5.87 -6.34
C GLN A 224 -13.41 5.50 -4.97
N TYR A 225 -13.03 4.38 -4.40
CA TYR A 225 -13.44 4.00 -3.04
C TYR A 225 -12.77 4.85 -1.96
N LEU A 226 -11.49 5.21 -2.13
CA LEU A 226 -10.79 6.15 -1.25
C LEU A 226 -11.43 7.55 -1.28
N ALA A 227 -11.86 8.02 -2.45
CA ALA A 227 -12.58 9.28 -2.58
C ALA A 227 -13.93 9.24 -1.83
N ASP A 228 -14.68 8.14 -1.95
CA ASP A 228 -15.92 7.95 -1.20
C ASP A 228 -15.66 7.90 0.31
N ALA A 229 -14.65 7.16 0.77
CA ALA A 229 -14.25 7.15 2.17
C ALA A 229 -13.90 8.55 2.67
N SER A 230 -13.14 9.33 1.88
CA SER A 230 -12.82 10.73 2.20
C SER A 230 -14.08 11.62 2.30
N ASN A 231 -15.05 11.41 1.43
CA ASN A 231 -16.31 12.15 1.49
C ASN A 231 -17.14 11.76 2.73
N ILE A 232 -17.13 10.48 3.09
CA ILE A 232 -17.83 9.98 4.28
C ILE A 232 -17.23 10.60 5.55
N ILE A 233 -15.91 10.57 5.73
CA ILE A 233 -15.30 11.12 6.97
C ILE A 233 -15.52 12.63 7.09
N LYS A 234 -15.48 13.35 5.97
CA LYS A 234 -15.81 14.80 5.93
C LYS A 234 -17.26 15.10 6.28
N ALA A 235 -18.17 14.15 6.11
CA ALA A 235 -19.57 14.30 6.48
C ALA A 235 -19.86 13.93 7.93
N ILE A 236 -18.86 13.43 8.70
CA ILE A 236 -19.01 13.04 10.09
C ILE A 236 -18.60 14.20 11.00
N PRO A 237 -19.56 14.88 11.66
CA PRO A 237 -19.25 15.93 12.61
C PRO A 237 -18.79 15.34 13.94
N VAL A 238 -17.71 15.87 14.49
CA VAL A 238 -17.18 15.52 15.82
C VAL A 238 -17.11 16.77 16.68
N SER A 239 -17.72 16.73 17.87
CA SER A 239 -17.59 17.80 18.86
C SER A 239 -16.41 17.52 19.80
N VAL A 240 -15.78 18.57 20.30
CA VAL A 240 -14.71 18.49 21.30
C VAL A 240 -15.10 19.32 22.51
N SER A 241 -15.05 18.71 23.69
CA SER A 241 -15.28 19.40 24.97
C SER A 241 -14.19 19.04 25.97
N VAL A 242 -13.54 20.02 26.54
CA VAL A 242 -12.45 19.83 27.49
C VAL A 242 -12.72 20.59 28.77
N LYS A 243 -12.73 19.93 29.92
CA LYS A 243 -12.79 20.52 31.23
C LYS A 243 -11.39 20.88 31.73
N GLY A 244 -11.23 21.96 32.46
CA GLY A 244 -9.96 22.40 33.04
C GLY A 244 -8.96 22.95 32.00
N ASP A 245 -9.38 23.11 30.75
CA ASP A 245 -8.56 23.71 29.69
C ASP A 245 -8.44 25.21 29.83
N ARG A 246 -7.25 25.77 29.80
CA ARG A 246 -7.01 27.20 29.79
C ARG A 246 -6.79 27.67 28.36
N ASN A 247 -7.54 28.69 27.96
CA ASN A 247 -7.45 29.28 26.61
C ASN A 247 -7.80 28.33 25.47
N ASN A 248 -8.55 27.25 25.72
CA ASN A 248 -8.97 26.24 24.73
C ASN A 248 -7.79 25.58 23.96
N ARG A 249 -6.61 25.51 24.57
CA ARG A 249 -5.42 24.97 23.92
C ARG A 249 -5.54 23.48 23.66
N ILE A 250 -5.94 22.72 24.66
CA ILE A 250 -6.12 21.26 24.54
C ILE A 250 -7.30 20.94 23.63
N GLN A 251 -8.39 21.70 23.73
CA GLN A 251 -9.51 21.61 22.80
C GLN A 251 -9.06 21.85 21.36
N GLY A 252 -8.23 22.88 21.13
CA GLY A 252 -7.64 23.18 19.83
C GLY A 252 -6.76 22.05 19.28
N ALA A 253 -5.96 21.43 20.15
CA ALA A 253 -5.10 20.30 19.75
C ALA A 253 -5.91 19.08 19.30
N PHE A 254 -6.96 18.69 20.05
CA PHE A 254 -7.86 17.61 19.64
C PHE A 254 -8.63 17.97 18.36
N SER A 255 -9.13 19.20 18.26
CA SER A 255 -9.85 19.65 17.06
C SER A 255 -8.96 19.61 15.81
N LYS A 256 -7.69 20.03 15.95
CA LYS A 256 -6.72 19.95 14.87
C LYS A 256 -6.45 18.51 14.45
N ALA A 257 -6.18 17.61 15.41
CA ALA A 257 -5.93 16.20 15.14
C ALA A 257 -7.11 15.53 14.40
N LEU A 258 -8.36 15.85 14.78
CA LEU A 258 -9.56 15.38 14.07
C LEU A 258 -9.67 15.96 12.67
N SER A 259 -9.38 17.25 12.49
CA SER A 259 -9.38 17.91 11.18
C SER A 259 -8.31 17.32 10.25
N ASP A 260 -7.12 17.03 10.76
CA ASP A 260 -6.03 16.40 10.01
C ASP A 260 -6.42 14.98 9.53
N LEU A 261 -7.30 14.29 10.26
CA LEU A 261 -7.91 13.00 9.85
C LEU A 261 -9.10 13.17 8.88
N GLY A 262 -9.56 14.40 8.66
CA GLY A 262 -10.63 14.72 7.73
C GLY A 262 -12.02 14.87 8.36
N PHE A 263 -12.17 14.74 9.69
CA PHE A 263 -13.45 14.97 10.36
C PHE A 263 -13.90 16.43 10.29
N GLN A 264 -15.21 16.62 10.23
CA GLN A 264 -15.81 17.95 10.31
C GLN A 264 -15.96 18.38 11.78
N SER A 265 -15.72 19.67 12.08
CA SER A 265 -16.05 20.24 13.38
C SER A 265 -17.56 20.22 13.60
N GLY A 266 -17.99 19.64 14.71
CA GLY A 266 -19.39 19.45 15.05
C GLY A 266 -19.84 20.31 16.22
N GLY A 267 -21.17 20.54 16.32
CA GLY A 267 -21.81 21.14 17.47
C GLY A 267 -22.03 20.14 18.62
N THR A 268 -22.62 20.60 19.71
CA THR A 268 -22.87 19.83 20.95
C THR A 268 -23.71 18.57 20.75
N ASN A 269 -24.53 18.52 19.68
CA ASN A 269 -25.41 17.40 19.37
C ASN A 269 -24.77 16.42 18.36
N SER A 270 -23.46 16.50 18.11
CA SER A 270 -22.78 15.56 17.23
C SER A 270 -22.82 14.15 17.80
N ARG A 271 -23.04 13.15 16.91
CA ARG A 271 -23.00 11.75 17.29
C ARG A 271 -21.65 11.33 17.90
N TYR A 272 -20.56 11.89 17.39
CA TYR A 272 -19.23 11.59 17.90
C TYR A 272 -18.68 12.78 18.68
N ARG A 273 -18.04 12.49 19.81
CA ARG A 273 -17.50 13.52 20.69
C ARG A 273 -16.17 13.09 21.30
N VAL A 274 -15.22 14.02 21.36
CA VAL A 274 -14.08 13.94 22.28
C VAL A 274 -14.47 14.67 23.57
N ALA A 275 -14.50 13.92 24.68
CA ALA A 275 -14.67 14.48 26.02
C ALA A 275 -13.35 14.30 26.78
N ALA A 276 -12.76 15.39 27.23
CA ALA A 276 -11.49 15.37 27.97
C ALA A 276 -11.56 16.19 29.25
N GLU A 277 -10.69 15.83 30.21
CA GLU A 277 -10.48 16.56 31.44
C GLU A 277 -8.98 16.76 31.66
N VAL A 278 -8.59 18.00 31.99
CA VAL A 278 -7.20 18.40 32.28
C VAL A 278 -7.08 18.64 33.78
N ASN A 279 -6.22 17.86 34.42
CA ASN A 279 -5.88 17.99 35.82
C ASN A 279 -4.43 18.45 35.95
N LEU A 280 -4.22 19.56 36.64
CA LEU A 280 -2.91 20.12 36.94
C LEU A 280 -2.63 20.03 38.45
N SER A 281 -1.42 19.67 38.83
CA SER A 281 -0.97 19.69 40.21
C SER A 281 0.45 20.27 40.32
N GLU A 282 0.62 21.20 41.26
CA GLU A 282 1.92 21.81 41.52
C GLU A 282 2.80 20.91 42.40
N ALA A 283 4.08 20.87 42.12
CA ALA A 283 5.08 20.21 42.90
C ALA A 283 6.29 21.17 43.12
N PRO A 284 6.23 22.06 44.10
CA PRO A 284 7.29 23.03 44.33
C PRO A 284 8.61 22.32 44.75
N SER A 285 9.72 22.89 44.29
CA SER A 285 11.08 22.46 44.62
C SER A 285 11.90 23.72 44.94
N ALA A 286 13.07 23.56 45.56
CA ALA A 286 13.87 24.69 46.05
C ALA A 286 14.23 25.76 44.99
N GLN A 287 14.34 25.40 43.73
CA GLN A 287 14.74 26.31 42.64
C GLN A 287 13.75 26.41 41.49
N ASN A 288 12.84 25.44 41.36
CA ASN A 288 11.87 25.37 40.27
C ASN A 288 10.50 24.98 40.79
N ILE A 289 9.48 25.44 40.06
CA ILE A 289 8.11 24.99 40.23
C ILE A 289 7.84 23.96 39.13
N PHE A 290 7.48 22.75 39.53
CA PHE A 290 7.05 21.72 38.60
C PHE A 290 5.54 21.65 38.60
N VAL A 291 4.98 21.52 37.41
CA VAL A 291 3.56 21.25 37.20
C VAL A 291 3.43 19.88 36.55
N ARG A 292 2.72 18.98 37.24
CA ARG A 292 2.27 17.71 36.69
C ARG A 292 0.94 17.91 36.01
N TYR A 293 0.76 17.24 34.89
CA TYR A 293 -0.52 17.22 34.22
C TYR A 293 -0.96 15.78 33.94
N GLU A 294 -2.26 15.62 33.95
CA GLU A 294 -2.96 14.42 33.54
C GLU A 294 -4.13 14.82 32.68
N ILE A 295 -4.20 14.30 31.47
CA ILE A 295 -5.30 14.56 30.51
C ILE A 295 -5.95 13.24 30.21
N ASN A 296 -7.21 13.11 30.63
CA ASN A 296 -8.04 11.93 30.40
C ASN A 296 -9.07 12.27 29.32
N ALA A 297 -8.92 11.65 28.15
CA ALA A 297 -9.79 11.90 27.01
C ALA A 297 -10.46 10.61 26.53
N ASN A 298 -11.69 10.74 26.07
CA ASN A 298 -12.44 9.65 25.46
C ASN A 298 -13.06 10.10 24.15
N PHE A 299 -12.85 9.33 23.10
CA PHE A 299 -13.63 9.46 21.87
C PHE A 299 -14.87 8.58 22.00
N ILE A 300 -16.04 9.17 21.92
CA ILE A 300 -17.32 8.59 22.33
C ILE A 300 -18.30 8.59 21.15
N ASP A 301 -18.99 7.47 20.92
CA ASP A 301 -20.24 7.43 20.16
C ASP A 301 -21.37 7.73 21.15
N THR A 302 -22.01 8.88 21.00
CA THR A 302 -23.09 9.34 21.89
C THR A 302 -24.39 8.55 21.67
N ASP A 303 -24.52 7.90 20.52
CA ASP A 303 -25.58 6.96 20.23
C ASP A 303 -25.27 5.63 20.96
N GLY A 304 -25.75 5.51 22.19
CA GLY A 304 -25.44 4.40 23.10
C GLY A 304 -24.37 4.69 24.14
N ASN A 305 -23.82 5.92 24.20
CA ASN A 305 -22.83 6.38 25.18
C ASN A 305 -21.60 5.44 25.29
N ARG A 306 -21.09 5.00 24.16
CA ARG A 306 -20.00 4.02 24.09
C ARG A 306 -18.65 4.72 23.87
N VAL A 307 -17.69 4.47 24.77
CA VAL A 307 -16.30 4.87 24.56
C VAL A 307 -15.69 4.01 23.46
N LEU A 308 -15.27 4.65 22.38
CA LEU A 308 -14.64 4.02 21.24
C LEU A 308 -13.12 3.94 21.41
N VAL A 309 -12.51 5.07 21.84
CA VAL A 309 -11.06 5.18 22.06
C VAL A 309 -10.81 5.95 23.33
N PRO A 310 -10.33 5.33 24.41
CA PRO A 310 -9.76 6.04 25.53
C PRO A 310 -8.35 6.54 25.16
N TYR A 311 -8.03 7.77 25.56
CA TYR A 311 -6.73 8.38 25.30
C TYR A 311 -6.28 9.20 26.50
N ASN A 312 -5.26 8.71 27.21
CA ASN A 312 -4.77 9.30 28.43
C ASN A 312 -3.31 9.66 28.28
N ILE A 313 -2.95 10.88 28.66
CA ILE A 313 -1.56 11.34 28.68
C ILE A 313 -1.25 12.01 30.01
N SER A 314 -0.03 11.89 30.46
CA SER A 314 0.47 12.56 31.65
C SER A 314 1.94 12.96 31.47
N GLY A 315 2.35 13.96 32.24
CA GLY A 315 3.72 14.43 32.22
C GLY A 315 4.01 15.45 33.29
N ARG A 316 5.19 16.02 33.25
CA ARG A 316 5.65 17.04 34.19
C ARG A 316 6.58 18.02 33.49
N GLU A 317 6.31 19.29 33.67
CA GLU A 317 7.14 20.38 33.18
C GLU A 317 7.59 21.27 34.34
N GLY A 318 8.73 21.91 34.21
CA GLY A 318 9.29 22.78 35.23
C GLY A 318 9.76 24.12 34.69
N HIS A 319 9.60 25.16 35.53
CA HIS A 319 10.14 26.49 35.28
C HIS A 319 10.34 27.24 36.60
N THR A 320 11.06 28.36 36.57
CA THR A 320 11.24 29.25 37.74
C THR A 320 9.98 29.99 38.14
N SER A 321 8.98 30.08 37.23
CA SER A 321 7.66 30.66 37.53
C SER A 321 6.53 29.68 37.18
N LEU A 322 5.45 29.68 37.95
CA LEU A 322 4.28 28.84 37.76
C LEU A 322 3.66 29.04 36.37
N ALA A 323 3.43 30.27 35.95
CA ALA A 323 2.81 30.61 34.68
C ALA A 323 3.61 30.01 33.49
N ASN A 324 4.94 30.07 33.55
CA ASN A 324 5.79 29.49 32.50
C ASN A 324 5.85 27.96 32.58
N ALA A 325 5.79 27.37 33.77
CA ALA A 325 5.70 25.91 33.93
C ALA A 325 4.38 25.38 33.33
N GLU A 326 3.25 26.05 33.64
CA GLU A 326 1.95 25.72 33.02
C GLU A 326 1.96 25.88 31.50
N ASN A 327 2.54 26.95 30.97
CA ASN A 327 2.66 27.14 29.51
C ASN A 327 3.45 26.02 28.84
N ARG A 328 4.49 25.52 29.48
CA ARG A 328 5.27 24.35 29.00
C ARG A 328 4.43 23.08 29.03
N VAL A 329 3.65 22.87 30.10
CA VAL A 329 2.70 21.74 30.19
C VAL A 329 1.75 21.74 29.00
N PHE A 330 1.09 22.85 28.73
CA PHE A 330 0.16 22.94 27.59
C PHE A 330 0.88 22.69 26.26
N SER A 331 2.08 23.25 26.06
CA SER A 331 2.85 23.02 24.83
C SER A 331 3.28 21.56 24.64
N ALA A 332 3.70 20.88 25.72
CA ALA A 332 4.04 19.47 25.70
C ALA A 332 2.81 18.60 25.42
N ALA A 333 1.67 18.91 26.06
CA ALA A 333 0.42 18.21 25.87
C ALA A 333 -0.12 18.37 24.42
N GLU A 334 -0.11 19.60 23.88
CA GLU A 334 -0.49 19.88 22.49
C GLU A 334 0.28 19.03 21.50
N LYS A 335 1.61 18.94 21.67
CA LYS A 335 2.48 18.11 20.83
C LYS A 335 2.12 16.64 20.94
N THR A 336 1.99 16.12 22.17
CA THR A 336 1.65 14.71 22.42
C THR A 336 0.29 14.34 21.83
N ILE A 337 -0.71 15.23 21.93
CA ILE A 337 -2.05 15.02 21.34
C ILE A 337 -1.95 15.00 19.81
N ALA A 338 -1.25 15.96 19.21
CA ALA A 338 -1.13 16.05 17.76
C ALA A 338 -0.51 14.79 17.15
N GLU A 339 0.48 14.20 17.80
CA GLU A 339 1.18 12.98 17.34
C GLU A 339 0.41 11.70 17.71
N GLY A 340 -0.06 11.58 18.94
CA GLY A 340 -0.56 10.32 19.50
C GLY A 340 -2.06 10.08 19.32
N PHE A 341 -2.91 11.13 19.35
CA PHE A 341 -4.35 10.93 19.26
C PHE A 341 -4.79 10.46 17.87
N SER A 342 -4.21 11.06 16.82
CA SER A 342 -4.47 10.62 15.44
C SER A 342 -4.05 9.17 15.22
N GLN A 343 -2.93 8.73 15.82
CA GLN A 343 -2.49 7.34 15.76
C GLN A 343 -3.47 6.41 16.46
N ALA A 344 -3.91 6.77 17.68
CA ALA A 344 -4.89 5.96 18.44
C ALA A 344 -6.22 5.78 17.70
N LEU A 345 -6.69 6.81 16.99
CA LEU A 345 -7.88 6.72 16.13
C LEU A 345 -7.63 5.83 14.91
N ASN A 346 -6.50 5.95 14.24
CA ASN A 346 -6.15 5.10 13.10
C ASN A 346 -6.02 3.63 13.51
N ASP A 347 -5.43 3.33 14.67
CA ASP A 347 -5.35 1.98 15.21
C ASP A 347 -6.74 1.41 15.53
N TYR A 348 -7.65 2.24 16.03
CA TYR A 348 -9.04 1.85 16.23
C TYR A 348 -9.75 1.56 14.89
N PHE A 349 -9.61 2.43 13.90
CA PHE A 349 -10.21 2.23 12.58
C PHE A 349 -9.69 0.96 11.90
N SER A 350 -8.41 0.66 12.05
CA SER A 350 -7.80 -0.54 11.49
C SER A 350 -8.37 -1.84 12.10
N ARG A 351 -8.78 -1.79 13.38
CA ARG A 351 -9.44 -2.93 14.05
C ARG A 351 -10.90 -3.14 13.64
N LEU A 352 -11.53 -2.14 13.03
CA LEU A 352 -12.89 -2.24 12.50
C LEU A 352 -12.94 -2.76 11.07
N LEU A 353 -11.78 -2.93 10.42
CA LEU A 353 -11.70 -3.57 9.11
C LEU A 353 -12.11 -5.04 9.25
N PRO A 354 -12.98 -5.55 8.36
CA PRO A 354 -13.45 -6.92 8.39
C PRO A 354 -12.34 -7.93 8.07
#